data_28c9e4da359417339d01e5fc7988dde0
#
_entry.id   28c9e4da359417339d01e5fc7988dde0
#
_cell.length_a   1.000
_cell.length_b   1.000
_cell.length_c   1.000
_cell.angle_alpha   90.00
_cell.angle_beta   90.00
_cell.angle_gamma   90.00
#
_symmetry.space_group_name_H-M   'P 1'
#
loop_
_entity.id
_entity.type
_entity.pdbx_description
1 polymer ?
#
loop_
_entity_poly.entity_id
_entity_poly.type
_entity_poly.pdbx_seq_one_letter_code
_entity_poly.pdbx_strand_id
1 'polypeptide(L)'
;MAQEMMVQNVSLEKDLAQKQADITYLQNQINPHFLYNTLECIRGQALNEGMDDLADTVKALALFFRYNISVKGTVVSFEEELKNLENYISIQQYRFKNKFTMHVDIEPEEKKQILACQLPKLCLQPLVENAILHAFNEITTGGRVTLKAFCTDGNLSIVVADNGSGMSPEQLKKLDASIHAEHVEEGKEHGIGLHNVNRRIQLLFGKEYGLSVKSFSGIGTFVEVFLPMRTEPFDEE
;
A
#
# COMPACT_ATOMS: atom_id res chain seq x y z
N MET A 1 35.42 28.23 3.60
CA MET A 1 34.52 27.53 2.65
C MET A 1 34.55 26.00 2.81
N ALA A 2 35.65 25.27 2.48
CA ALA A 2 35.65 23.79 2.62
C ALA A 2 35.44 23.30 4.05
N GLN A 3 36.04 23.98 5.05
CA GLN A 3 35.92 23.62 6.47
C GLN A 3 34.51 23.92 7.03
N GLU A 4 33.87 24.99 6.58
CA GLU A 4 32.50 25.36 6.94
C GLU A 4 31.49 24.37 6.32
N MET A 5 31.68 23.97 5.06
CA MET A 5 30.86 22.93 4.41
C MET A 5 30.97 21.56 5.12
N MET A 6 32.19 21.21 5.57
CA MET A 6 32.43 19.97 6.31
C MET A 6 31.70 19.97 7.67
N VAL A 7 31.74 21.10 8.39
CA VAL A 7 31.03 21.27 9.67
C VAL A 7 29.52 21.25 9.48
N GLN A 8 29.00 21.88 8.40
CA GLN A 8 27.58 21.84 8.07
C GLN A 8 27.12 20.42 7.71
N ASN A 9 27.91 19.66 6.92
CA ASN A 9 27.55 18.27 6.58
C ASN A 9 27.51 17.37 7.82
N VAL A 10 28.51 17.48 8.72
CA VAL A 10 28.53 16.71 9.98
C VAL A 10 27.34 17.09 10.88
N SER A 11 26.94 18.37 10.92
CA SER A 11 25.76 18.79 11.68
C SER A 11 24.47 18.22 11.08
N LEU A 12 24.33 18.25 9.75
CA LEU A 12 23.17 17.72 9.05
C LEU A 12 23.03 16.20 9.21
N GLU A 13 24.13 15.46 9.11
CA GLU A 13 24.16 14.01 9.36
C GLU A 13 23.73 13.68 10.79
N LYS A 14 24.19 14.46 11.77
CA LYS A 14 23.81 14.29 13.17
C LYS A 14 22.31 14.57 13.39
N ASP A 15 21.78 15.61 12.78
CA ASP A 15 20.36 15.95 12.88
C ASP A 15 19.47 14.89 12.21
N LEU A 16 19.90 14.33 11.06
CA LEU A 16 19.24 13.22 10.38
C LEU A 16 19.27 11.96 11.25
N ALA A 17 20.42 11.61 11.83
CA ALA A 17 20.54 10.45 12.71
C ALA A 17 19.66 10.59 13.96
N GLN A 18 19.58 11.81 14.54
CA GLN A 18 18.71 12.08 15.68
C GLN A 18 17.23 11.92 15.31
N LYS A 19 16.79 12.50 14.19
CA LYS A 19 15.41 12.34 13.71
C LYS A 19 15.06 10.89 13.44
N GLN A 20 15.99 10.12 12.87
CA GLN A 20 15.79 8.69 12.63
C GLN A 20 15.66 7.90 13.92
N ALA A 21 16.47 8.22 14.94
CA ALA A 21 16.38 7.63 16.26
C ALA A 21 15.04 7.97 16.94
N ASP A 22 14.60 9.23 16.84
CA ASP A 22 13.30 9.65 17.41
C ASP A 22 12.12 8.94 16.74
N ILE A 23 12.13 8.79 15.41
CA ILE A 23 11.13 8.02 14.68
C ILE A 23 11.11 6.55 15.13
N THR A 24 12.29 5.93 15.23
CA THR A 24 12.44 4.55 15.70
C THR A 24 11.96 4.40 17.15
N TYR A 25 12.27 5.36 18.01
CA TYR A 25 11.78 5.38 19.39
C TYR A 25 10.25 5.47 19.47
N LEU A 26 9.64 6.36 18.69
CA LEU A 26 8.19 6.52 18.62
C LEU A 26 7.49 5.26 18.07
N GLN A 27 8.07 4.62 17.05
CA GLN A 27 7.57 3.35 16.51
C GLN A 27 7.64 2.22 17.54
N ASN A 28 8.69 2.18 18.37
CA ASN A 28 8.86 1.17 19.42
C ASN A 28 7.96 1.39 20.65
N GLN A 29 7.30 2.54 20.79
CA GLN A 29 6.33 2.76 21.89
C GLN A 29 5.08 1.89 21.74
N ILE A 30 4.74 1.45 20.54
CA ILE A 30 3.74 0.39 20.36
C ILE A 30 4.46 -0.93 20.61
N ASN A 31 4.16 -1.59 21.72
CA ASN A 31 4.71 -2.92 21.99
C ASN A 31 4.05 -3.97 21.05
N PRO A 32 4.74 -4.43 19.98
CA PRO A 32 4.12 -5.34 19.01
C PRO A 32 3.72 -6.67 19.65
N HIS A 33 4.52 -7.15 20.59
CA HIS A 33 4.26 -8.42 21.29
C HIS A 33 2.99 -8.34 22.14
N PHE A 34 2.76 -7.24 22.86
CA PHE A 34 1.52 -7.04 23.60
C PHE A 34 0.30 -7.04 22.68
N LEU A 35 0.39 -6.34 21.53
CA LEU A 35 -0.69 -6.28 20.56
C LEU A 35 -1.02 -7.68 20.01
N TYR A 36 0.00 -8.46 19.62
CA TYR A 36 -0.22 -9.82 19.11
C TYR A 36 -0.82 -10.75 20.15
N ASN A 37 -0.30 -10.74 21.37
CA ASN A 37 -0.83 -11.58 22.43
C ASN A 37 -2.29 -11.25 22.77
N THR A 38 -2.65 -9.97 22.75
CA THR A 38 -4.02 -9.53 22.97
C THR A 38 -4.94 -10.01 21.85
N LEU A 39 -4.52 -9.86 20.58
CA LEU A 39 -5.30 -10.34 19.43
C LEU A 39 -5.45 -11.88 19.46
N GLU A 40 -4.40 -12.63 19.80
CA GLU A 40 -4.48 -14.09 19.92
C GLU A 40 -5.42 -14.53 21.06
N CYS A 41 -5.46 -13.79 22.17
CA CYS A 41 -6.41 -14.04 23.25
C CYS A 41 -7.86 -13.84 22.78
N ILE A 42 -8.15 -12.74 22.08
CA ILE A 42 -9.47 -12.45 21.51
C ILE A 42 -9.85 -13.53 20.48
N ARG A 43 -8.92 -13.94 19.61
CA ARG A 43 -9.14 -15.01 18.65
C ARG A 43 -9.49 -16.34 19.33
N GLY A 44 -8.76 -16.70 20.38
CA GLY A 44 -9.02 -17.91 21.16
C GLY A 44 -10.42 -17.90 21.79
N GLN A 45 -10.86 -16.76 22.33
CA GLN A 45 -12.21 -16.61 22.88
C GLN A 45 -13.27 -16.73 21.78
N ALA A 46 -13.08 -16.08 20.62
CA ALA A 46 -14.01 -16.17 19.51
C ALA A 46 -14.19 -17.61 19.01
N LEU A 47 -13.09 -18.39 18.92
CA LEU A 47 -13.15 -19.81 18.56
C LEU A 47 -13.92 -20.64 19.61
N ASN A 48 -13.70 -20.39 20.89
CA ASN A 48 -14.41 -21.10 21.96
C ASN A 48 -15.92 -20.83 21.96
N GLU A 49 -16.33 -19.67 21.46
CA GLU A 49 -17.74 -19.27 21.33
C GLU A 49 -18.34 -19.64 19.96
N GLY A 50 -17.57 -20.31 19.09
CA GLY A 50 -18.01 -20.70 17.74
C GLY A 50 -18.18 -19.53 16.76
N MET A 51 -17.47 -18.42 17.00
CA MET A 51 -17.50 -17.21 16.16
C MET A 51 -16.35 -17.23 15.13
N ASP A 52 -16.39 -18.17 14.20
CA ASP A 52 -15.29 -18.44 13.26
C ASP A 52 -14.93 -17.24 12.40
N ASP A 53 -15.92 -16.51 11.85
CA ASP A 53 -15.70 -15.30 11.04
C ASP A 53 -14.94 -14.21 11.84
N LEU A 54 -15.26 -14.06 13.12
CA LEU A 54 -14.57 -13.12 14.01
C LEU A 54 -13.14 -13.58 14.28
N ALA A 55 -12.95 -14.88 14.55
CA ALA A 55 -11.64 -15.46 14.80
C ALA A 55 -10.70 -15.29 13.57
N ASP A 56 -11.21 -15.51 12.37
CA ASP A 56 -10.47 -15.31 11.12
C ASP A 56 -10.13 -13.83 10.88
N THR A 57 -11.08 -12.93 11.18
CA THR A 57 -10.83 -11.48 11.08
C THR A 57 -9.75 -11.01 12.05
N VAL A 58 -9.78 -11.49 13.30
CA VAL A 58 -8.75 -11.17 14.30
C VAL A 58 -7.39 -11.72 13.91
N LYS A 59 -7.34 -12.93 13.31
CA LYS A 59 -6.11 -13.49 12.75
C LYS A 59 -5.55 -12.61 11.62
N ALA A 60 -6.41 -12.20 10.67
CA ALA A 60 -6.00 -11.30 9.59
C ALA A 60 -5.46 -9.97 10.14
N LEU A 61 -6.11 -9.41 11.17
CA LEU A 61 -5.68 -8.18 11.84
C LEU A 61 -4.30 -8.34 12.50
N ALA A 62 -4.04 -9.46 13.19
CA ALA A 62 -2.74 -9.74 13.77
C ALA A 62 -1.63 -9.84 12.72
N LEU A 63 -1.90 -10.54 11.60
CA LEU A 63 -0.96 -10.66 10.47
C LEU A 63 -0.70 -9.30 9.81
N PHE A 64 -1.74 -8.51 9.59
CA PHE A 64 -1.65 -7.16 9.03
C PHE A 64 -0.78 -6.24 9.91
N PHE A 65 -0.99 -6.21 11.22
CA PHE A 65 -0.14 -5.43 12.13
C PHE A 65 1.29 -5.94 12.15
N ARG A 66 1.51 -7.27 12.13
CA ARG A 66 2.85 -7.84 12.07
C ARG A 66 3.62 -7.37 10.84
N TYR A 67 2.99 -7.37 9.68
CA TYR A 67 3.61 -6.88 8.45
C TYR A 67 3.98 -5.40 8.56
N ASN A 68 3.06 -4.57 9.04
CA ASN A 68 3.26 -3.13 9.14
C ASN A 68 4.37 -2.73 10.12
N ILE A 69 4.47 -3.43 11.27
CA ILE A 69 5.37 -3.04 12.37
C ILE A 69 6.71 -3.80 12.29
N SER A 70 6.69 -5.11 11.97
CA SER A 70 7.85 -5.98 12.18
C SER A 70 8.65 -6.28 10.92
N VAL A 71 8.08 -6.13 9.74
CA VAL A 71 8.82 -6.33 8.49
C VAL A 71 9.72 -5.12 8.26
N LYS A 72 11.03 -5.34 8.41
CA LYS A 72 12.08 -4.35 8.12
C LYS A 72 12.29 -4.26 6.61
N GLY A 73 12.79 -3.12 6.16
CA GLY A 73 13.07 -2.86 4.75
C GLY A 73 12.02 -1.94 4.11
N THR A 74 12.46 -1.23 3.09
CA THR A 74 11.65 -0.31 2.28
C THR A 74 11.05 -1.00 1.05
N VAL A 75 11.58 -2.18 0.71
CA VAL A 75 11.23 -2.98 -0.48
C VAL A 75 10.92 -4.40 -0.05
N VAL A 76 9.92 -4.99 -0.67
CA VAL A 76 9.43 -6.35 -0.40
C VAL A 76 9.00 -7.01 -1.71
N SER A 77 8.80 -8.34 -1.72
CA SER A 77 8.27 -9.01 -2.90
C SER A 77 6.78 -8.69 -3.13
N PHE A 78 6.35 -8.78 -4.38
CA PHE A 78 4.92 -8.65 -4.72
C PHE A 78 4.07 -9.68 -3.97
N GLU A 79 4.60 -10.89 -3.77
CA GLU A 79 3.93 -11.94 -2.99
C GLU A 79 3.66 -11.51 -1.54
N GLU A 80 4.63 -10.85 -0.89
CA GLU A 80 4.46 -10.35 0.48
C GLU A 80 3.44 -9.20 0.55
N GLU A 81 3.50 -8.26 -0.40
CA GLU A 81 2.50 -7.19 -0.51
C GLU A 81 1.09 -7.76 -0.75
N LEU A 82 0.98 -8.76 -1.63
CA LEU A 82 -0.31 -9.40 -1.93
C LEU A 82 -0.88 -10.11 -0.69
N LYS A 83 -0.07 -10.86 0.06
CA LYS A 83 -0.49 -11.49 1.31
C LYS A 83 -0.94 -10.47 2.35
N ASN A 84 -0.23 -9.35 2.47
CA ASN A 84 -0.65 -8.27 3.36
C ASN A 84 -1.97 -7.64 2.91
N LEU A 85 -2.13 -7.44 1.60
CA LEU A 85 -3.36 -6.92 1.00
C LEU A 85 -4.54 -7.86 1.24
N GLU A 86 -4.37 -9.17 1.12
CA GLU A 86 -5.40 -10.18 1.42
C GLU A 86 -5.88 -10.07 2.88
N ASN A 87 -4.96 -9.91 3.83
CA ASN A 87 -5.33 -9.67 5.23
C ASN A 87 -6.13 -8.37 5.40
N TYR A 88 -5.69 -7.28 4.76
CA TYR A 88 -6.43 -6.01 4.78
C TYR A 88 -7.84 -6.16 4.21
N ILE A 89 -7.99 -6.83 3.07
CA ILE A 89 -9.30 -7.10 2.43
C ILE A 89 -10.22 -7.91 3.34
N SER A 90 -9.73 -8.96 3.97
CA SER A 90 -10.49 -9.78 4.92
C SER A 90 -11.08 -8.92 6.06
N ILE A 91 -10.27 -8.03 6.63
CA ILE A 91 -10.71 -7.09 7.67
C ILE A 91 -11.79 -6.14 7.15
N GLN A 92 -11.60 -5.57 5.94
CA GLN A 92 -12.55 -4.64 5.37
C GLN A 92 -13.86 -5.33 4.95
N GLN A 93 -13.81 -6.55 4.44
CA GLN A 93 -15.01 -7.33 4.11
C GLN A 93 -15.85 -7.62 5.35
N TYR A 94 -15.23 -8.00 6.46
CA TYR A 94 -15.93 -8.16 7.74
C TYR A 94 -16.58 -6.84 8.20
N ARG A 95 -15.82 -5.72 8.16
CA ARG A 95 -16.30 -4.38 8.54
C ARG A 95 -17.48 -3.91 7.68
N PHE A 96 -17.42 -4.13 6.39
CA PHE A 96 -18.43 -3.68 5.43
C PHE A 96 -19.47 -4.76 5.07
N LYS A 97 -19.53 -5.86 5.83
CA LYS A 97 -20.49 -6.95 5.65
C LYS A 97 -20.54 -7.47 4.21
N ASN A 98 -19.36 -7.70 3.63
CA ASN A 98 -19.18 -8.24 2.27
C ASN A 98 -19.83 -7.39 1.17
N LYS A 99 -19.89 -6.07 1.32
CA LYS A 99 -20.42 -5.16 0.27
C LYS A 99 -19.61 -5.19 -1.02
N PHE A 100 -18.37 -5.65 -0.98
CA PHE A 100 -17.48 -5.74 -2.14
C PHE A 100 -16.74 -7.08 -2.19
N THR A 101 -16.26 -7.41 -3.37
CA THR A 101 -15.36 -8.54 -3.62
C THR A 101 -14.06 -8.06 -4.23
N MET A 102 -12.96 -8.78 -3.96
CA MET A 102 -11.69 -8.55 -4.63
C MET A 102 -11.32 -9.76 -5.47
N HIS A 103 -10.87 -9.51 -6.71
CA HIS A 103 -10.31 -10.51 -7.61
C HIS A 103 -8.85 -10.17 -7.92
N VAL A 104 -7.99 -11.19 -7.87
CA VAL A 104 -6.58 -11.09 -8.26
C VAL A 104 -6.37 -11.92 -9.51
N ASP A 105 -5.89 -11.27 -10.56
CA ASP A 105 -5.63 -11.85 -11.88
C ASP A 105 -4.16 -11.58 -12.24
N ILE A 106 -3.32 -12.63 -12.15
CA ILE A 106 -1.90 -12.56 -12.47
C ILE A 106 -1.67 -13.43 -13.69
N GLU A 107 -0.97 -12.88 -14.69
CA GLU A 107 -0.63 -13.60 -15.93
C GLU A 107 0.01 -14.95 -15.61
N PRO A 108 -0.63 -16.09 -15.99
CA PRO A 108 -0.22 -17.43 -15.52
C PRO A 108 1.21 -17.81 -15.93
N GLU A 109 1.63 -17.42 -17.14
CA GLU A 109 2.94 -17.76 -17.70
C GLU A 109 4.08 -17.07 -16.96
N GLU A 110 3.84 -15.89 -16.40
CA GLU A 110 4.82 -15.06 -15.71
C GLU A 110 4.61 -15.00 -14.20
N LYS A 111 3.61 -15.69 -13.67
CA LYS A 111 3.19 -15.60 -12.27
C LYS A 111 4.33 -15.71 -11.28
N LYS A 112 5.26 -16.64 -11.50
CA LYS A 112 6.40 -16.86 -10.58
C LYS A 112 7.34 -15.64 -10.56
N GLN A 113 7.61 -15.03 -11.71
CA GLN A 113 8.46 -13.85 -11.81
C GLN A 113 7.75 -12.62 -11.24
N ILE A 114 6.47 -12.45 -11.56
CA ILE A 114 5.64 -11.36 -11.04
C ILE A 114 5.61 -11.39 -9.51
N LEU A 115 5.34 -12.55 -8.90
CA LEU A 115 5.30 -12.71 -7.44
C LEU A 115 6.65 -12.43 -6.76
N ALA A 116 7.76 -12.70 -7.42
CA ALA A 116 9.11 -12.42 -6.91
C ALA A 116 9.56 -10.95 -7.14
N CYS A 117 8.81 -10.17 -7.95
CA CYS A 117 9.17 -8.79 -8.28
C CYS A 117 9.18 -7.90 -7.04
N GLN A 118 10.18 -7.03 -6.95
CA GLN A 118 10.39 -6.14 -5.80
C GLN A 118 9.54 -4.88 -5.92
N LEU A 119 8.80 -4.56 -4.86
CA LEU A 119 7.93 -3.40 -4.74
C LEU A 119 8.29 -2.55 -3.51
N PRO A 120 7.99 -1.25 -3.50
CA PRO A 120 8.00 -0.50 -2.26
C PRO A 120 6.98 -1.09 -1.27
N LYS A 121 7.39 -1.32 -0.04
CA LYS A 121 6.49 -1.81 1.03
C LYS A 121 5.27 -0.89 1.16
N LEU A 122 4.06 -1.46 1.35
CA LEU A 122 2.78 -0.74 1.39
C LEU A 122 2.50 0.03 0.10
N CYS A 123 2.81 -0.57 -1.05
CA CYS A 123 2.54 -0.01 -2.37
C CYS A 123 1.09 -0.29 -2.79
N LEU A 124 0.60 -1.52 -2.60
CA LEU A 124 -0.72 -1.96 -3.10
C LEU A 124 -1.87 -1.49 -2.20
N GLN A 125 -1.66 -1.46 -0.88
CA GLN A 125 -2.72 -1.13 0.07
C GLN A 125 -3.39 0.22 -0.20
N PRO A 126 -2.67 1.35 -0.41
CA PRO A 126 -3.31 2.66 -0.65
C PRO A 126 -4.15 2.70 -1.92
N LEU A 127 -3.80 1.90 -2.94
CA LEU A 127 -4.57 1.82 -4.18
C LEU A 127 -5.94 1.18 -3.93
N VAL A 128 -5.93 0.05 -3.22
CA VAL A 128 -7.16 -0.69 -2.88
C VAL A 128 -7.97 0.07 -1.82
N GLU A 129 -7.31 0.74 -0.89
CA GLU A 129 -7.97 1.59 0.10
C GLU A 129 -8.77 2.71 -0.56
N ASN A 130 -8.20 3.40 -1.55
CA ASN A 130 -8.92 4.39 -2.35
C ASN A 130 -10.15 3.79 -3.04
N ALA A 131 -10.02 2.61 -3.64
CA ALA A 131 -11.15 1.93 -4.26
C ALA A 131 -12.27 1.63 -3.25
N ILE A 132 -11.93 1.14 -2.05
CA ILE A 132 -12.92 0.80 -1.03
C ILE A 132 -13.59 2.06 -0.44
N LEU A 133 -12.80 3.08 -0.10
CA LEU A 133 -13.30 4.26 0.63
C LEU A 133 -14.04 5.24 -0.29
N HIS A 134 -13.60 5.40 -1.53
CA HIS A 134 -14.14 6.41 -2.43
C HIS A 134 -15.10 5.85 -3.46
N ALA A 135 -14.82 4.66 -4.00
CA ALA A 135 -15.66 4.06 -5.02
C ALA A 135 -16.99 3.52 -4.48
N PHE A 136 -17.01 3.04 -3.22
CA PHE A 136 -18.14 2.29 -2.67
C PHE A 136 -18.94 3.07 -1.61
N ASN A 137 -18.73 4.36 -1.44
CA ASN A 137 -19.53 5.17 -0.50
C ASN A 137 -21.02 5.11 -0.78
N GLU A 138 -21.41 5.06 -2.06
CA GLU A 138 -22.81 5.05 -2.51
C GLU A 138 -23.30 3.65 -2.89
N ILE A 139 -22.40 2.66 -2.99
CA ILE A 139 -22.74 1.27 -3.35
C ILE A 139 -23.14 0.51 -2.09
N THR A 140 -24.34 -0.03 -2.09
CA THR A 140 -24.85 -0.89 -1.01
C THR A 140 -24.44 -2.35 -1.14
N THR A 141 -24.27 -2.85 -2.38
CA THR A 141 -23.85 -4.22 -2.69
C THR A 141 -23.21 -4.26 -4.08
N GLY A 142 -22.41 -5.31 -4.34
CA GLY A 142 -21.85 -5.56 -5.68
C GLY A 142 -20.61 -4.74 -6.03
N GLY A 143 -19.97 -4.09 -5.05
CA GLY A 143 -18.65 -3.49 -5.24
C GLY A 143 -17.64 -4.55 -5.68
N ARG A 144 -16.80 -4.20 -6.64
CA ARG A 144 -15.74 -5.09 -7.14
C ARG A 144 -14.44 -4.31 -7.27
N VAL A 145 -13.39 -4.86 -6.67
CA VAL A 145 -12.01 -4.45 -6.91
C VAL A 145 -11.31 -5.57 -7.67
N THR A 146 -10.62 -5.24 -8.74
CA THR A 146 -9.82 -6.21 -9.51
C THR A 146 -8.37 -5.73 -9.51
N LEU A 147 -7.46 -6.58 -9.08
CA LEU A 147 -6.03 -6.37 -9.22
C LEU A 147 -5.53 -7.26 -10.35
N LYS A 148 -4.98 -6.65 -11.40
CA LYS A 148 -4.31 -7.36 -12.49
C LYS A 148 -2.83 -7.08 -12.46
N ALA A 149 -2.01 -8.11 -12.69
CA ALA A 149 -0.56 -7.96 -12.80
C ALA A 149 -0.06 -8.72 -14.03
N PHE A 150 0.71 -8.03 -14.86
CA PHE A 150 1.27 -8.57 -16.10
C PHE A 150 2.59 -7.87 -16.44
N CYS A 151 3.42 -8.53 -17.23
CA CYS A 151 4.69 -7.98 -17.71
C CYS A 151 4.53 -7.44 -19.13
N THR A 152 5.15 -6.29 -19.40
CA THR A 152 5.21 -5.70 -20.72
C THR A 152 6.60 -5.10 -20.94
N ASP A 153 7.31 -5.58 -21.97
CA ASP A 153 8.64 -5.06 -22.35
C ASP A 153 9.64 -5.02 -21.16
N GLY A 154 9.65 -6.06 -20.34
CA GLY A 154 10.53 -6.17 -19.17
C GLY A 154 10.13 -5.30 -17.98
N ASN A 155 8.95 -4.72 -18.00
CA ASN A 155 8.38 -3.94 -16.90
C ASN A 155 7.12 -4.62 -16.34
N LEU A 156 6.87 -4.42 -15.06
CA LEU A 156 5.68 -4.90 -14.36
C LEU A 156 4.62 -3.79 -14.35
N SER A 157 3.44 -4.10 -14.88
CA SER A 157 2.23 -3.29 -14.70
C SER A 157 1.29 -3.96 -13.72
N ILE A 158 0.88 -3.23 -12.68
CA ILE A 158 -0.13 -3.66 -11.71
C ILE A 158 -1.29 -2.68 -11.80
N VAL A 159 -2.45 -3.16 -12.20
CA VAL A 159 -3.67 -2.35 -12.35
C VAL A 159 -4.65 -2.71 -11.25
N VAL A 160 -5.02 -1.74 -10.43
CA VAL A 160 -6.14 -1.85 -9.50
C VAL A 160 -7.33 -1.10 -10.10
N ALA A 161 -8.40 -1.84 -10.36
CA ALA A 161 -9.63 -1.32 -10.96
C ALA A 161 -10.80 -1.53 -10.01
N ASP A 162 -11.66 -0.53 -9.88
CA ASP A 162 -12.94 -0.61 -9.19
C ASP A 162 -14.12 -0.36 -10.14
N ASN A 163 -15.30 -0.81 -9.75
CA ASN A 163 -16.57 -0.53 -10.44
C ASN A 163 -17.41 0.51 -9.69
N GLY A 164 -16.76 1.47 -9.04
CA GLY A 164 -17.42 2.52 -8.28
C GLY A 164 -18.01 3.64 -9.13
N SER A 165 -18.30 4.76 -8.49
CA SER A 165 -18.90 5.93 -9.17
C SER A 165 -17.99 6.62 -10.19
N GLY A 166 -16.67 6.34 -10.13
CA GLY A 166 -15.68 7.05 -10.94
C GLY A 166 -15.58 8.53 -10.58
N MET A 167 -14.83 9.29 -11.41
CA MET A 167 -14.56 10.70 -11.20
C MET A 167 -14.92 11.53 -12.43
N SER A 168 -15.34 12.80 -12.19
CA SER A 168 -15.43 13.78 -13.26
C SER A 168 -14.05 14.15 -13.81
N PRO A 169 -13.94 14.70 -15.03
CA PRO A 169 -12.66 15.13 -15.59
C PRO A 169 -11.92 16.13 -14.70
N GLU A 170 -12.65 17.01 -14.00
CA GLU A 170 -12.06 17.99 -13.09
C GLU A 170 -11.52 17.34 -11.82
N GLN A 171 -12.23 16.35 -11.26
CA GLN A 171 -11.77 15.58 -10.10
C GLN A 171 -10.52 14.76 -10.46
N LEU A 172 -10.53 14.07 -11.61
CA LEU A 172 -9.40 13.32 -12.09
C LEU A 172 -8.16 14.21 -12.30
N LYS A 173 -8.34 15.37 -12.93
CA LYS A 173 -7.24 16.34 -13.13
C LYS A 173 -6.63 16.82 -11.80
N LYS A 174 -7.47 17.07 -10.78
CA LYS A 174 -6.99 17.47 -9.45
C LYS A 174 -6.23 16.33 -8.76
N LEU A 175 -6.72 15.10 -8.86
CA LEU A 175 -6.05 13.93 -8.29
C LEU A 175 -4.71 13.69 -8.98
N ASP A 176 -4.68 13.71 -10.30
CA ASP A 176 -3.46 13.52 -11.09
C ASP A 176 -2.40 14.58 -10.75
N ALA A 177 -2.81 15.84 -10.68
CA ALA A 177 -1.92 16.93 -10.25
C ALA A 177 -1.39 16.72 -8.81
N SER A 178 -2.22 16.18 -7.90
CA SER A 178 -1.81 15.87 -6.53
C SER A 178 -0.81 14.71 -6.46
N ILE A 179 -1.01 13.65 -7.26
CA ILE A 179 -0.12 12.49 -7.32
C ILE A 179 1.28 12.88 -7.81
N HIS A 180 1.37 13.80 -8.78
CA HIS A 180 2.61 14.21 -9.42
C HIS A 180 3.22 15.53 -8.88
N ALA A 181 2.64 16.11 -7.82
CA ALA A 181 3.16 17.31 -7.19
C ALA A 181 4.56 17.06 -6.57
N GLU A 182 5.45 18.04 -6.62
CA GLU A 182 6.75 17.94 -5.93
C GLU A 182 6.60 17.99 -4.41
N HIS A 183 5.61 18.75 -3.92
CA HIS A 183 5.29 18.89 -2.50
C HIS A 183 3.78 18.77 -2.29
N VAL A 184 3.39 18.07 -1.24
CA VAL A 184 1.98 18.02 -0.80
C VAL A 184 1.69 19.30 -0.02
N GLU A 185 0.68 20.06 -0.45
CA GLU A 185 0.20 21.22 0.31
C GLU A 185 -0.44 20.76 1.63
N GLU A 186 -0.02 21.36 2.75
CA GLU A 186 -0.61 21.08 4.06
C GLU A 186 -2.13 21.35 4.04
N GLY A 187 -2.91 20.38 4.52
CA GLY A 187 -4.38 20.50 4.61
C GLY A 187 -5.17 19.85 3.46
N LYS A 188 -4.53 19.25 2.46
CA LYS A 188 -5.23 18.45 1.44
C LYS A 188 -5.16 16.98 1.81
N GLU A 189 -6.23 16.43 2.38
CA GLU A 189 -6.29 15.00 2.77
C GLU A 189 -6.43 14.03 1.58
N HIS A 190 -6.90 14.52 0.41
CA HIS A 190 -7.18 13.66 -0.75
C HIS A 190 -5.93 13.42 -1.61
N GLY A 191 -5.64 12.16 -1.85
CA GLY A 191 -4.55 11.74 -2.75
C GLY A 191 -3.18 11.58 -2.09
N ILE A 192 -3.01 11.86 -0.79
CA ILE A 192 -1.73 11.72 -0.07
C ILE A 192 -1.19 10.29 -0.16
N GLY A 193 -2.04 9.29 -0.03
CA GLY A 193 -1.65 7.88 -0.12
C GLY A 193 -1.04 7.54 -1.48
N LEU A 194 -1.69 7.93 -2.57
CA LEU A 194 -1.21 7.69 -3.94
C LEU A 194 0.03 8.53 -4.26
N HIS A 195 0.07 9.78 -3.83
CA HIS A 195 1.27 10.63 -3.95
C HIS A 195 2.49 9.98 -3.29
N ASN A 196 2.34 9.49 -2.05
CA ASN A 196 3.42 8.84 -1.32
C ASN A 196 3.88 7.54 -2.01
N VAL A 197 2.96 6.76 -2.58
CA VAL A 197 3.32 5.58 -3.38
C VAL A 197 4.09 5.99 -4.62
N ASN A 198 3.58 6.97 -5.40
CA ASN A 198 4.23 7.47 -6.60
C ASN A 198 5.65 7.97 -6.30
N ARG A 199 5.80 8.79 -5.27
CA ARG A 199 7.09 9.34 -4.85
C ARG A 199 8.09 8.25 -4.45
N ARG A 200 7.65 7.23 -3.70
CA ARG A 200 8.52 6.09 -3.32
C ARG A 200 8.97 5.28 -4.52
N ILE A 201 8.07 5.02 -5.47
CA ILE A 201 8.42 4.34 -6.71
C ILE A 201 9.50 5.13 -7.45
N GLN A 202 9.30 6.42 -7.65
CA GLN A 202 10.25 7.28 -8.36
C GLN A 202 11.61 7.38 -7.68
N LEU A 203 11.62 7.39 -6.33
CA LEU A 203 12.88 7.42 -5.57
C LEU A 203 13.67 6.10 -5.69
N LEU A 204 12.99 4.97 -5.77
CA LEU A 204 13.62 3.64 -5.82
C LEU A 204 14.00 3.20 -7.25
N PHE A 205 13.17 3.54 -8.22
CA PHE A 205 13.29 2.97 -9.57
C PHE A 205 13.57 4.01 -10.66
N GLY A 206 13.40 5.30 -10.39
CA GLY A 206 13.56 6.37 -11.38
C GLY A 206 12.26 7.08 -11.72
N LYS A 207 12.38 8.28 -12.31
CA LYS A 207 11.24 9.16 -12.64
C LYS A 207 10.34 8.65 -13.75
N GLU A 208 10.81 7.70 -14.54
CA GLU A 208 10.08 7.02 -15.61
C GLU A 208 9.04 6.01 -15.10
N TYR A 209 9.13 5.65 -13.83
CA TYR A 209 8.22 4.75 -13.14
C TYR A 209 7.28 5.52 -12.22
N GLY A 210 6.16 4.90 -11.83
CA GLY A 210 5.21 5.56 -10.93
C GLY A 210 3.77 5.11 -11.13
N LEU A 211 2.85 6.02 -10.84
CA LEU A 211 1.41 5.80 -10.94
C LEU A 211 0.81 6.53 -12.12
N SER A 212 -0.19 5.90 -12.75
CA SER A 212 -1.14 6.56 -13.63
C SER A 212 -2.57 6.28 -13.19
N VAL A 213 -3.48 7.24 -13.39
CA VAL A 213 -4.88 7.10 -13.01
C VAL A 213 -5.79 7.41 -14.19
N LYS A 214 -6.74 6.52 -14.44
CA LYS A 214 -7.84 6.72 -15.39
C LYS A 214 -9.15 6.51 -14.66
N SER A 215 -10.13 7.37 -14.91
CA SER A 215 -11.44 7.24 -14.27
C SER A 215 -12.53 7.73 -15.21
N PHE A 216 -13.68 7.08 -15.13
CA PHE A 216 -14.85 7.39 -15.94
C PHE A 216 -16.07 7.45 -15.01
N SER A 217 -16.77 8.58 -15.04
CA SER A 217 -17.95 8.77 -14.21
C SER A 217 -19.02 7.71 -14.49
N GLY A 218 -19.50 7.05 -13.44
CA GLY A 218 -20.49 5.96 -13.51
C GLY A 218 -19.93 4.61 -13.93
N ILE A 219 -18.63 4.47 -14.17
CA ILE A 219 -17.98 3.21 -14.58
C ILE A 219 -17.00 2.72 -13.51
N GLY A 220 -16.12 3.61 -12.99
CA GLY A 220 -15.11 3.28 -12.01
C GLY A 220 -13.76 3.94 -12.23
N THR A 221 -12.76 3.51 -11.46
CA THR A 221 -11.40 4.04 -11.51
C THR A 221 -10.40 2.93 -11.73
N PHE A 222 -9.32 3.27 -12.45
CA PHE A 222 -8.19 2.39 -12.75
C PHE A 222 -6.92 3.10 -12.31
N VAL A 223 -6.21 2.51 -11.38
CA VAL A 223 -4.89 2.99 -10.94
C VAL A 223 -3.86 1.98 -11.36
N GLU A 224 -2.92 2.40 -12.18
CA GLU A 224 -1.82 1.57 -12.65
C GLU A 224 -0.52 1.96 -11.93
N VAL A 225 0.17 0.96 -11.43
CA VAL A 225 1.55 1.02 -10.95
C VAL A 225 2.44 0.47 -12.06
N PHE A 226 3.42 1.25 -12.50
CA PHE A 226 4.40 0.85 -13.50
C PHE A 226 5.78 0.80 -12.86
N LEU A 227 6.46 -0.36 -12.95
CA LEU A 227 7.73 -0.67 -12.29
C LEU A 227 8.64 -1.48 -13.23
N PRO A 228 9.97 -1.45 -13.03
CA PRO A 228 10.85 -2.41 -13.71
C PRO A 228 10.62 -3.83 -13.14
N MET A 229 10.71 -4.85 -13.98
CA MET A 229 10.65 -6.25 -13.56
C MET A 229 11.96 -6.64 -12.87
N ARG A 230 12.09 -6.30 -11.59
CA ARG A 230 13.27 -6.60 -10.78
C ARG A 230 12.92 -7.62 -9.70
N THR A 231 13.58 -8.79 -9.74
CA THR A 231 13.37 -9.88 -8.77
C THR A 231 14.48 -9.96 -7.73
N GLU A 232 15.62 -9.31 -7.96
CA GLU A 232 16.73 -9.26 -7.01
C GLU A 232 16.45 -8.21 -5.93
N PRO A 233 16.68 -8.53 -4.65
CA PRO A 233 16.60 -7.54 -3.58
C PRO A 233 17.51 -6.34 -3.86
N PHE A 234 17.17 -5.19 -3.28
CA PHE A 234 18.10 -4.06 -3.27
C PHE A 234 19.21 -4.38 -2.28
N ASP A 235 20.47 -4.10 -2.66
CA ASP A 235 21.56 -4.13 -1.70
C ASP A 235 21.25 -3.12 -0.59
N GLU A 236 21.14 -3.60 0.66
CA GLU A 236 21.02 -2.72 1.82
C GLU A 236 22.40 -2.04 1.99
N GLU A 237 22.51 -0.77 1.58
CA GLU A 237 23.65 0.08 1.96
C GLU A 237 23.53 0.57 3.41
#